data_7f4475080358a3d9f2a12001db2c63c2
#
_entry.id   7f4475080358a3d9f2a12001db2c63c2
#
_cell.length_a   1.000
_cell.length_b   1.000
_cell.length_c   1.000
_cell.angle_alpha   90.00
_cell.angle_beta   90.00
_cell.angle_gamma   90.00
#
_symmetry.space_group_name_H-M   'P 1'
#
loop_
_entity.id
_entity.type
_entity.pdbx_description
1 polymer ?
#
loop_
_entity_poly.entity_id
_entity_poly.type
_entity_poly.pdbx_seq_one_letter_code
_entity_poly.pdbx_strand_id
1 'polypeptide(L)'
;MTTQTPLFSGSIVALVTPMDNYGNIDFETLEKLIEFHINAGTDSIVSVGTTGESATLSIEENVKVIEKTVELAKGRIPIIAGTGANATSEAIVMTKLLRDSGVAGCLSVVPYYNKPTQEGMFQHFKAIAECTDLPQLLYNVPGRTGSDMKPETVARLSQIENIVGIKEATGDLTRITAIKELAGKDFIVLSGDDATGLEAMKLGAEGVISVTNNLAAKDMAAMCRYALAGDFVKAEEINARLMPLHQDLFIESNPIPVKWAAYRLGLIKTPHLRLPLTVLSESAQVKVEEALKIAGLI
;
A
#
# COMPACT_ATOMS: atom_id res chain seq x y z
N MET A 1 -4.32 22.03 -22.17
CA MET A 1 -3.32 21.74 -21.16
C MET A 1 -3.26 20.22 -21.06
N THR A 2 -2.17 19.61 -21.47
CA THR A 2 -1.95 18.18 -21.31
C THR A 2 -1.80 17.92 -19.81
N THR A 3 -2.81 17.33 -19.17
CA THR A 3 -2.70 16.85 -17.79
C THR A 3 -1.65 15.73 -17.79
N GLN A 4 -0.50 16.00 -17.21
CA GLN A 4 0.55 15.00 -17.03
C GLN A 4 -0.02 13.92 -16.11
N THR A 5 0.08 12.65 -16.53
CA THR A 5 -0.36 11.53 -15.69
C THR A 5 0.41 11.55 -14.37
N PRO A 6 -0.25 11.47 -13.19
CA PRO A 6 0.45 11.42 -11.92
C PRO A 6 1.46 10.27 -11.88
N LEU A 7 2.59 10.48 -11.19
CA LEU A 7 3.65 9.48 -11.04
C LEU A 7 3.13 8.15 -10.48
N PHE A 8 2.18 8.23 -9.55
CA PHE A 8 1.49 7.09 -8.95
C PHE A 8 -0.02 7.32 -9.00
N SER A 9 -0.74 6.40 -9.63
CA SER A 9 -2.20 6.47 -9.75
C SER A 9 -2.79 5.07 -9.98
N GLY A 10 -4.11 4.97 -9.91
CA GLY A 10 -4.84 3.75 -10.23
C GLY A 10 -4.80 2.69 -9.12
N SER A 11 -4.71 1.45 -9.52
CA SER A 11 -4.72 0.27 -8.65
C SER A 11 -3.30 -0.11 -8.25
N ILE A 12 -2.94 0.14 -7.01
CA ILE A 12 -1.61 -0.15 -6.46
C ILE A 12 -1.75 -1.26 -5.42
N VAL A 13 -0.98 -2.34 -5.52
CA VAL A 13 -1.03 -3.41 -4.53
C VAL A 13 -0.09 -3.15 -3.36
N ALA A 14 -0.58 -3.30 -2.12
CA ALA A 14 0.27 -3.52 -0.96
C ALA A 14 0.61 -5.02 -0.92
N LEU A 15 1.71 -5.41 -1.58
CA LEU A 15 2.02 -6.82 -1.86
C LEU A 15 2.35 -7.60 -0.59
N VAL A 16 1.79 -8.80 -0.45
CA VAL A 16 2.21 -9.77 0.57
C VAL A 16 3.62 -10.28 0.28
N THR A 17 4.42 -10.54 1.32
CA THR A 17 5.69 -11.24 1.18
C THR A 17 5.45 -12.74 1.40
N PRO A 18 5.55 -13.58 0.35
CA PRO A 18 5.37 -15.01 0.50
C PRO A 18 6.54 -15.64 1.26
N MET A 19 6.22 -16.59 2.12
CA MET A 19 7.19 -17.28 2.98
C MET A 19 6.94 -18.80 2.92
N ASP A 20 7.96 -19.57 3.30
CA ASP A 20 7.82 -21.01 3.58
C ASP A 20 7.27 -21.24 5.01
N ASN A 21 7.09 -22.50 5.41
CA ASN A 21 6.60 -22.88 6.73
C ASN A 21 7.56 -22.55 7.89
N TYR A 22 8.79 -22.13 7.59
CA TYR A 22 9.81 -21.74 8.56
C TYR A 22 10.00 -20.21 8.63
N GLY A 23 9.23 -19.47 7.82
CA GLY A 23 9.33 -18.00 7.75
C GLY A 23 10.45 -17.49 6.84
N ASN A 24 11.08 -18.35 6.03
CA ASN A 24 12.01 -17.90 5.00
C ASN A 24 11.25 -17.34 3.80
N ILE A 25 11.79 -16.29 3.17
CA ILE A 25 11.17 -15.65 2.02
C ILE A 25 11.17 -16.56 0.80
N ASP A 26 10.00 -16.80 0.20
CA ASP A 26 9.84 -17.62 -1.02
C ASP A 26 9.92 -16.74 -2.28
N PHE A 27 11.12 -16.53 -2.78
CA PHE A 27 11.36 -15.72 -3.98
C PHE A 27 10.76 -16.31 -5.26
N GLU A 28 10.59 -17.63 -5.35
CA GLU A 28 9.91 -18.27 -6.49
C GLU A 28 8.42 -17.88 -6.54
N THR A 29 7.77 -17.90 -5.37
CA THR A 29 6.37 -17.46 -5.28
C THR A 29 6.25 -15.94 -5.45
N LEU A 30 7.22 -15.14 -4.98
CA LEU A 30 7.25 -13.70 -5.22
C LEU A 30 7.27 -13.38 -6.73
N GLU A 31 8.06 -14.10 -7.53
CA GLU A 31 8.06 -13.94 -8.99
C GLU A 31 6.67 -14.19 -9.59
N LYS A 32 6.00 -15.27 -9.17
CA LYS A 32 4.64 -15.59 -9.64
C LYS A 32 3.62 -14.50 -9.27
N LEU A 33 3.72 -13.92 -8.07
CA LEU A 33 2.86 -12.82 -7.64
C LEU A 33 3.09 -11.57 -8.47
N ILE A 34 4.34 -11.22 -8.78
CA ILE A 34 4.67 -10.08 -9.63
C ILE A 34 4.09 -10.28 -11.04
N GLU A 35 4.25 -11.46 -11.64
CA GLU A 35 3.66 -11.77 -12.94
C GLU A 35 2.12 -11.72 -12.89
N PHE A 36 1.51 -12.21 -11.81
CA PHE A 36 0.06 -12.12 -11.59
C PHE A 36 -0.42 -10.67 -11.64
N HIS A 37 0.27 -9.75 -10.96
CA HIS A 37 -0.09 -8.33 -10.95
C HIS A 37 0.14 -7.64 -12.29
N ILE A 38 1.25 -7.92 -12.97
CA ILE A 38 1.53 -7.37 -14.30
C ILE A 38 0.44 -7.81 -15.29
N ASN A 39 0.09 -9.11 -15.30
CA ASN A 39 -0.93 -9.65 -16.19
C ASN A 39 -2.35 -9.15 -15.87
N ALA A 40 -2.63 -8.81 -14.62
CA ALA A 40 -3.92 -8.25 -14.18
C ALA A 40 -4.06 -6.75 -14.52
N GLY A 41 -2.98 -6.06 -14.83
CA GLY A 41 -2.98 -4.62 -15.11
C GLY A 41 -2.95 -3.76 -13.84
N THR A 42 -2.32 -4.25 -12.76
CA THR A 42 -1.99 -3.46 -11.59
C THR A 42 -1.02 -2.34 -11.99
N ASP A 43 -1.24 -1.11 -11.50
CA ASP A 43 -0.48 0.07 -11.95
C ASP A 43 0.87 0.22 -11.22
N SER A 44 0.97 -0.20 -9.97
CA SER A 44 2.23 -0.20 -9.19
C SER A 44 2.19 -1.25 -8.07
N ILE A 45 3.37 -1.64 -7.59
CA ILE A 45 3.53 -2.57 -6.44
C ILE A 45 4.22 -1.83 -5.29
N VAL A 46 3.60 -1.83 -4.10
CA VAL A 46 4.30 -1.51 -2.84
C VAL A 46 4.93 -2.78 -2.31
N SER A 47 6.25 -2.84 -2.31
CA SER A 47 7.04 -3.94 -1.74
C SER A 47 7.40 -3.63 -0.28
N VAL A 48 7.25 -4.59 0.59
CA VAL A 48 7.52 -4.56 2.05
C VAL A 48 6.91 -3.36 2.78
N GLY A 49 5.64 -3.04 2.47
CA GLY A 49 4.81 -2.22 3.34
C GLY A 49 4.30 -3.05 4.54
N THR A 50 3.27 -2.56 5.24
CA THR A 50 2.61 -3.27 6.35
C THR A 50 2.15 -4.67 5.95
N THR A 51 1.49 -4.77 4.79
CA THR A 51 1.00 -6.04 4.22
C THR A 51 2.14 -7.00 3.86
N GLY A 52 3.29 -6.47 3.49
CA GLY A 52 4.52 -7.23 3.21
C GLY A 52 5.30 -7.63 4.47
N GLU A 53 4.74 -7.44 5.68
CA GLU A 53 5.34 -7.81 6.97
C GLU A 53 6.70 -7.13 7.25
N SER A 54 6.89 -5.89 6.81
CA SER A 54 8.14 -5.14 7.00
C SER A 54 8.61 -5.11 8.47
N ALA A 55 7.68 -5.10 9.43
CA ALA A 55 7.99 -5.03 10.85
C ALA A 55 8.65 -6.31 11.42
N THR A 56 8.54 -7.45 10.76
CA THR A 56 9.12 -8.75 11.16
C THR A 56 10.24 -9.23 10.25
N LEU A 57 10.58 -8.43 9.25
CA LEU A 57 11.76 -8.61 8.40
C LEU A 57 12.92 -7.76 8.96
N SER A 58 14.16 -8.27 8.90
CA SER A 58 15.33 -7.44 9.17
C SER A 58 15.52 -6.36 8.08
N ILE A 59 16.36 -5.36 8.34
CA ILE A 59 16.67 -4.34 7.34
C ILE A 59 17.23 -5.00 6.06
N GLU A 60 18.13 -5.95 6.21
CA GLU A 60 18.75 -6.69 5.09
C GLU A 60 17.70 -7.49 4.31
N GLU A 61 16.74 -8.12 4.99
CA GLU A 61 15.65 -8.84 4.34
C GLU A 61 14.71 -7.90 3.60
N ASN A 62 14.34 -6.76 4.22
CA ASN A 62 13.53 -5.72 3.58
C ASN A 62 14.18 -5.24 2.27
N VAL A 63 15.45 -4.86 2.32
CA VAL A 63 16.21 -4.44 1.13
C VAL A 63 16.24 -5.54 0.08
N LYS A 64 16.57 -6.77 0.46
CA LYS A 64 16.65 -7.92 -0.45
C LYS A 64 15.32 -8.21 -1.15
N VAL A 65 14.18 -8.13 -0.44
CA VAL A 65 12.86 -8.33 -1.05
C VAL A 65 12.54 -7.22 -2.04
N ILE A 66 12.84 -5.96 -1.71
CA ILE A 66 12.61 -4.82 -2.60
C ILE A 66 13.46 -4.96 -3.87
N GLU A 67 14.77 -5.17 -3.74
CA GLU A 67 15.69 -5.33 -4.87
C GLU A 67 15.26 -6.50 -5.78
N LYS A 68 14.87 -7.63 -5.16
CA LYS A 68 14.37 -8.78 -5.92
C LYS A 68 13.04 -8.49 -6.62
N THR A 69 12.15 -7.71 -5.99
CA THR A 69 10.90 -7.26 -6.62
C THR A 69 11.19 -6.38 -7.85
N VAL A 70 12.14 -5.45 -7.75
CA VAL A 70 12.58 -4.61 -8.88
C VAL A 70 13.19 -5.47 -10.00
N GLU A 71 14.11 -6.37 -9.65
CA GLU A 71 14.74 -7.29 -10.62
C GLU A 71 13.69 -8.11 -11.40
N LEU A 72 12.71 -8.70 -10.69
CA LEU A 72 11.67 -9.53 -11.27
C LEU A 72 10.66 -8.73 -12.09
N ALA A 73 10.36 -7.51 -11.68
CA ALA A 73 9.47 -6.60 -12.42
C ALA A 73 10.04 -6.20 -13.79
N LYS A 74 11.36 -6.15 -13.94
CA LYS A 74 12.08 -5.82 -15.21
C LYS A 74 11.57 -4.53 -15.86
N GLY A 75 11.24 -3.52 -15.04
CA GLY A 75 10.72 -2.22 -15.51
C GLY A 75 9.30 -2.25 -16.09
N ARG A 76 8.58 -3.39 -16.02
CA ARG A 76 7.21 -3.53 -16.56
C ARG A 76 6.12 -2.93 -15.66
N ILE A 77 6.43 -2.75 -14.39
CA ILE A 77 5.55 -2.15 -13.39
C ILE A 77 6.39 -1.38 -12.37
N PRO A 78 6.02 -0.16 -11.99
CA PRO A 78 6.73 0.63 -10.98
C PRO A 78 6.70 -0.05 -9.60
N ILE A 79 7.85 -0.04 -8.91
CA ILE A 79 7.96 -0.56 -7.55
C ILE A 79 8.13 0.58 -6.56
N ILE A 80 7.30 0.63 -5.54
CA ILE A 80 7.34 1.56 -4.42
C ILE A 80 7.88 0.80 -3.21
N ALA A 81 8.94 1.29 -2.61
CA ALA A 81 9.57 0.66 -1.46
C ALA A 81 8.96 1.12 -0.13
N GLY A 82 8.59 0.20 0.75
CA GLY A 82 8.27 0.53 2.14
C GLY A 82 9.56 0.86 2.91
N THR A 83 9.75 2.12 3.32
CA THR A 83 10.99 2.59 3.98
C THR A 83 10.76 3.23 5.35
N GLY A 84 9.49 3.32 5.80
CA GLY A 84 9.14 3.99 7.05
C GLY A 84 9.60 3.24 8.30
N ALA A 85 10.05 4.00 9.29
CA ALA A 85 10.37 3.55 10.63
C ALA A 85 9.93 4.61 11.65
N ASN A 86 9.83 4.25 12.94
CA ASN A 86 9.51 5.21 13.99
C ASN A 86 10.75 5.99 14.49
N ALA A 87 11.96 5.56 14.12
CA ALA A 87 13.19 6.29 14.29
C ALA A 87 13.60 6.95 12.96
N THR A 88 13.78 8.27 12.95
CA THR A 88 14.19 9.02 11.74
C THR A 88 15.48 8.48 11.14
N SER A 89 16.46 8.12 11.98
CA SER A 89 17.73 7.55 11.54
C SER A 89 17.58 6.23 10.77
N GLU A 90 16.67 5.35 11.22
CA GLU A 90 16.42 4.06 10.56
C GLU A 90 15.71 4.27 9.20
N ALA A 91 14.71 5.16 9.15
CA ALA A 91 14.05 5.51 7.89
C ALA A 91 15.02 6.10 6.87
N ILE A 92 15.97 6.95 7.31
CA ILE A 92 17.05 7.49 6.47
C ILE A 92 17.98 6.36 5.98
N VAL A 93 18.37 5.43 6.84
CA VAL A 93 19.22 4.29 6.45
C VAL A 93 18.52 3.45 5.37
N MET A 94 17.26 3.05 5.59
CA MET A 94 16.47 2.29 4.61
C MET A 94 16.36 3.03 3.27
N THR A 95 16.03 4.31 3.30
CA THR A 95 15.87 5.12 2.08
C THR A 95 17.18 5.23 1.31
N LYS A 96 18.32 5.42 2.00
CA LYS A 96 19.65 5.50 1.37
C LYS A 96 20.09 4.19 0.74
N LEU A 97 19.83 3.04 1.39
CA LEU A 97 20.16 1.72 0.85
C LEU A 97 19.45 1.43 -0.49
N LEU A 98 18.29 2.04 -0.69
CA LEU A 98 17.48 1.82 -1.89
C LEU A 98 17.65 2.88 -2.98
N ARG A 99 18.54 3.87 -2.79
CA ARG A 99 18.74 4.98 -3.75
C ARG A 99 18.98 4.49 -5.17
N ASP A 100 19.83 3.50 -5.34
CA ASP A 100 20.27 2.99 -6.63
C ASP A 100 19.62 1.65 -7.01
N SER A 101 18.58 1.23 -6.27
CA SER A 101 17.91 -0.07 -6.46
C SER A 101 16.96 -0.12 -7.67
N GLY A 102 16.62 1.03 -8.26
CA GLY A 102 15.66 1.12 -9.35
C GLY A 102 14.19 1.20 -8.91
N VAL A 103 13.92 1.46 -7.63
CA VAL A 103 12.55 1.77 -7.16
C VAL A 103 12.05 3.09 -7.73
N ALA A 104 10.75 3.18 -8.00
CA ALA A 104 10.11 4.40 -8.52
C ALA A 104 9.85 5.45 -7.42
N GLY A 105 9.87 5.04 -6.15
CA GLY A 105 9.70 5.91 -4.99
C GLY A 105 9.61 5.13 -3.69
N CYS A 106 9.46 5.85 -2.59
CA CYS A 106 9.39 5.32 -1.24
C CYS A 106 8.03 5.61 -0.61
N LEU A 107 7.53 4.71 0.22
CA LEU A 107 6.35 4.88 1.06
C LEU A 107 6.77 4.82 2.53
N SER A 108 6.68 5.95 3.22
CA SER A 108 7.10 6.07 4.61
C SER A 108 5.93 6.32 5.55
N VAL A 109 5.69 5.38 6.47
CA VAL A 109 4.62 5.48 7.46
C VAL A 109 4.94 6.52 8.53
N VAL A 110 3.91 7.22 9.01
CA VAL A 110 4.00 8.10 10.20
C VAL A 110 4.62 7.33 11.37
N PRO A 111 5.57 7.91 12.11
CA PRO A 111 6.18 7.24 13.26
C PRO A 111 5.14 6.70 14.23
N TYR A 112 5.21 5.40 14.48
CA TYR A 112 4.33 4.64 15.34
C TYR A 112 4.89 4.52 16.75
N TYR A 113 4.03 4.33 17.74
CA TYR A 113 4.38 4.08 19.14
C TYR A 113 4.89 5.30 19.92
N ASN A 114 5.89 6.04 19.40
CA ASN A 114 6.51 7.20 20.08
C ASN A 114 5.70 8.51 19.97
N LYS A 115 4.60 8.53 19.18
CA LYS A 115 3.60 9.60 19.08
C LYS A 115 4.19 11.01 18.95
N PRO A 116 4.92 11.30 17.87
CA PRO A 116 5.49 12.62 17.67
C PRO A 116 4.41 13.72 17.53
N THR A 117 4.79 14.95 17.84
CA THR A 117 3.97 16.13 17.54
C THR A 117 3.89 16.37 16.03
N GLN A 118 3.00 17.26 15.57
CA GLN A 118 2.93 17.65 14.15
C GLN A 118 4.27 18.20 13.64
N GLU A 119 4.95 18.98 14.46
CA GLU A 119 6.29 19.50 14.13
C GLU A 119 7.32 18.37 14.09
N GLY A 120 7.26 17.41 15.01
CA GLY A 120 8.13 16.23 14.98
C GLY A 120 7.92 15.40 13.70
N MET A 121 6.67 15.22 13.26
CA MET A 121 6.35 14.54 11.99
C MET A 121 6.91 15.33 10.79
N PHE A 122 6.74 16.64 10.77
CA PHE A 122 7.29 17.49 9.72
C PHE A 122 8.81 17.34 9.61
N GLN A 123 9.53 17.46 10.74
CA GLN A 123 10.99 17.32 10.75
C GLN A 123 11.46 15.92 10.35
N HIS A 124 10.73 14.87 10.77
CA HIS A 124 10.99 13.49 10.41
C HIS A 124 10.95 13.28 8.87
N PHE A 125 9.84 13.65 8.23
CA PHE A 125 9.69 13.48 6.79
C PHE A 125 10.57 14.41 5.97
N LYS A 126 10.81 15.62 6.46
CA LYS A 126 11.77 16.54 5.85
C LYS A 126 13.18 15.93 5.83
N ALA A 127 13.66 15.40 6.95
CA ALA A 127 14.98 14.78 7.02
C ALA A 127 15.10 13.52 6.10
N ILE A 128 14.03 12.75 5.94
CA ILE A 128 13.99 11.62 5.00
C ILE A 128 14.05 12.14 3.56
N ALA A 129 13.25 13.14 3.21
CA ALA A 129 13.23 13.71 1.86
C ALA A 129 14.61 14.32 1.48
N GLU A 130 15.26 15.02 2.41
CA GLU A 130 16.57 15.63 2.19
C GLU A 130 17.72 14.62 2.01
N CYS A 131 17.51 13.33 2.34
CA CYS A 131 18.57 12.31 2.22
C CYS A 131 18.63 11.62 0.85
N THR A 132 17.69 11.90 -0.07
CA THR A 132 17.55 11.23 -1.36
C THR A 132 16.80 12.10 -2.37
N ASP A 133 16.99 11.81 -3.67
CA ASP A 133 16.20 12.40 -4.74
C ASP A 133 14.99 11.51 -5.13
N LEU A 134 14.82 10.34 -4.51
CA LEU A 134 13.68 9.46 -4.77
C LEU A 134 12.36 10.12 -4.36
N PRO A 135 11.30 9.98 -5.16
CA PRO A 135 9.96 10.42 -4.79
C PRO A 135 9.49 9.79 -3.46
N GLN A 136 8.92 10.60 -2.58
CA GLN A 136 8.44 10.19 -1.27
C GLN A 136 6.91 10.26 -1.20
N LEU A 137 6.27 9.16 -0.83
CA LEU A 137 4.87 9.08 -0.43
C LEU A 137 4.80 9.02 1.09
N LEU A 138 4.12 9.97 1.69
CA LEU A 138 3.75 9.92 3.11
C LEU A 138 2.71 8.82 3.33
N TYR A 139 2.66 8.23 4.53
CA TYR A 139 1.62 7.26 4.85
C TYR A 139 1.02 7.52 6.24
N ASN A 140 -0.24 7.95 6.27
CA ASN A 140 -0.99 8.23 7.48
C ASN A 140 -2.00 7.10 7.78
N VAL A 141 -1.84 6.43 8.93
CA VAL A 141 -2.69 5.31 9.37
C VAL A 141 -2.81 5.29 10.90
N PRO A 142 -3.53 6.25 11.48
CA PRO A 142 -3.56 6.48 12.93
C PRO A 142 -4.07 5.27 13.74
N GLY A 143 -4.95 4.45 13.15
CA GLY A 143 -5.43 3.22 13.78
C GLY A 143 -4.33 2.19 14.08
N ARG A 144 -3.21 2.24 13.35
CA ARG A 144 -2.04 1.37 13.57
C ARG A 144 -0.92 2.07 14.34
N THR A 145 -0.69 3.34 14.03
CA THR A 145 0.48 4.07 14.54
C THR A 145 0.24 4.73 15.89
N GLY A 146 -1.01 5.04 16.23
CA GLY A 146 -1.35 5.90 17.36
C GLY A 146 -0.95 7.36 17.13
N SER A 147 -0.55 7.72 15.91
CA SER A 147 -0.14 9.06 15.50
C SER A 147 -0.95 9.46 14.27
N ASP A 148 -1.42 10.70 14.23
CA ASP A 148 -2.27 11.22 13.15
C ASP A 148 -1.67 12.50 12.56
N MET A 149 -1.19 12.43 11.33
CA MET A 149 -0.68 13.58 10.59
C MET A 149 -1.85 14.38 10.02
N LYS A 150 -1.95 15.64 10.45
CA LYS A 150 -3.05 16.53 10.05
C LYS A 150 -2.85 17.06 8.63
N PRO A 151 -3.94 17.42 7.91
CA PRO A 151 -3.86 17.98 6.56
C PRO A 151 -2.93 19.19 6.44
N GLU A 152 -2.89 20.04 7.48
CA GLU A 152 -1.99 21.21 7.51
C GLU A 152 -0.51 20.81 7.55
N THR A 153 -0.19 19.69 8.21
CA THR A 153 1.18 19.14 8.22
C THR A 153 1.54 18.55 6.86
N VAL A 154 0.59 17.84 6.23
CA VAL A 154 0.75 17.35 4.85
C VAL A 154 0.99 18.51 3.89
N ALA A 155 0.22 19.59 3.98
CA ALA A 155 0.38 20.79 3.16
C ALA A 155 1.75 21.47 3.32
N ARG A 156 2.32 21.48 4.53
CA ARG A 156 3.69 21.96 4.75
C ARG A 156 4.72 21.06 4.09
N LEU A 157 4.53 19.74 4.18
CA LEU A 157 5.42 18.73 3.59
C LEU A 157 5.34 18.73 2.07
N SER A 158 4.18 19.02 1.47
CA SER A 158 4.02 19.10 0.01
C SER A 158 4.84 20.22 -0.66
N GLN A 159 5.40 21.15 0.14
CA GLN A 159 6.31 22.18 -0.36
C GLN A 159 7.75 21.67 -0.56
N ILE A 160 8.04 20.43 -0.16
CA ILE A 160 9.34 19.77 -0.37
C ILE A 160 9.26 19.02 -1.69
N GLU A 161 10.15 19.33 -2.63
CA GLU A 161 10.06 18.96 -4.05
C GLU A 161 9.84 17.46 -4.29
N ASN A 162 10.54 16.60 -3.56
CA ASN A 162 10.44 15.15 -3.73
C ASN A 162 9.41 14.47 -2.81
N ILE A 163 8.64 15.22 -2.00
CA ILE A 163 7.44 14.70 -1.34
C ILE A 163 6.25 14.88 -2.28
N VAL A 164 5.93 13.82 -3.03
CA VAL A 164 5.01 13.89 -4.16
C VAL A 164 3.56 13.55 -3.82
N GLY A 165 3.30 12.95 -2.66
CA GLY A 165 1.94 12.55 -2.30
C GLY A 165 1.83 11.87 -0.94
N ILE A 166 0.62 11.39 -0.68
CA ILE A 166 0.26 10.68 0.55
C ILE A 166 -0.64 9.47 0.28
N LYS A 167 -0.42 8.38 1.02
CA LYS A 167 -1.39 7.33 1.28
C LYS A 167 -2.18 7.71 2.54
N GLU A 168 -3.44 8.08 2.38
CA GLU A 168 -4.33 8.42 3.49
C GLU A 168 -5.20 7.21 3.83
N ALA A 169 -5.08 6.70 5.04
CA ALA A 169 -5.73 5.47 5.50
C ALA A 169 -6.48 5.64 6.84
N THR A 170 -7.05 6.83 7.06
CA THR A 170 -7.97 7.05 8.19
C THR A 170 -9.36 6.49 7.93
N GLY A 171 -9.78 6.31 6.67
CA GLY A 171 -11.16 6.05 6.27
C GLY A 171 -12.06 7.30 6.34
N ASP A 172 -11.55 8.43 6.81
CA ASP A 172 -12.26 9.72 6.84
C ASP A 172 -12.12 10.43 5.49
N LEU A 173 -13.18 10.36 4.70
CA LEU A 173 -13.22 10.95 3.36
C LEU A 173 -13.04 12.47 3.33
N THR A 174 -13.35 13.17 4.42
CA THR A 174 -13.13 14.62 4.51
C THR A 174 -11.67 15.01 4.42
N ARG A 175 -10.76 14.08 4.78
CA ARG A 175 -9.32 14.24 4.67
C ARG A 175 -8.84 14.36 3.23
N ILE A 176 -9.46 13.59 2.31
CA ILE A 176 -9.10 13.62 0.88
C ILE A 176 -9.28 15.04 0.34
N THR A 177 -10.48 15.63 0.55
CA THR A 177 -10.79 16.99 0.12
C THR A 177 -9.87 18.02 0.79
N ALA A 178 -9.71 17.95 2.12
CA ALA A 178 -8.88 18.89 2.86
C ALA A 178 -7.41 18.86 2.40
N ILE A 179 -6.84 17.70 2.14
CA ILE A 179 -5.46 17.57 1.66
C ILE A 179 -5.35 18.16 0.24
N LYS A 180 -6.28 17.84 -0.67
CA LYS A 180 -6.28 18.37 -2.05
C LYS A 180 -6.39 19.90 -2.06
N GLU A 181 -7.21 20.48 -1.19
CA GLU A 181 -7.37 21.94 -1.07
C GLU A 181 -6.11 22.61 -0.53
N LEU A 182 -5.45 22.03 0.49
CA LEU A 182 -4.32 22.64 1.18
C LEU A 182 -2.97 22.38 0.49
N ALA A 183 -2.74 21.16 0.00
CA ALA A 183 -1.47 20.75 -0.63
C ALA A 183 -1.41 21.07 -2.13
N GLY A 184 -2.56 21.38 -2.75
CA GLY A 184 -2.66 21.67 -4.17
C GLY A 184 -3.05 20.46 -5.01
N LYS A 185 -3.57 20.72 -6.21
CA LYS A 185 -4.15 19.70 -7.10
C LYS A 185 -3.12 18.70 -7.66
N ASP A 186 -1.85 19.09 -7.72
CA ASP A 186 -0.78 18.25 -8.27
C ASP A 186 -0.18 17.31 -7.22
N PHE A 187 -0.52 17.50 -5.92
CA PHE A 187 -0.12 16.61 -4.85
C PHE A 187 -0.96 15.33 -4.87
N ILE A 188 -0.30 14.17 -4.99
CA ILE A 188 -0.95 12.87 -5.14
C ILE A 188 -1.59 12.45 -3.82
N VAL A 189 -2.88 12.10 -3.84
CA VAL A 189 -3.59 11.51 -2.71
C VAL A 189 -4.07 10.12 -3.11
N LEU A 190 -3.59 9.09 -2.43
CA LEU A 190 -3.98 7.70 -2.62
C LEU A 190 -4.76 7.22 -1.39
N SER A 191 -5.89 6.57 -1.60
CA SER A 191 -6.59 5.91 -0.49
C SER A 191 -5.78 4.71 -0.01
N GLY A 192 -5.65 4.56 1.30
CA GLY A 192 -5.08 3.38 1.93
C GLY A 192 -6.11 2.46 2.57
N ASP A 193 -7.41 2.74 2.34
CA ASP A 193 -8.53 2.00 2.88
C ASP A 193 -9.40 1.47 1.73
N ASP A 194 -9.50 0.15 1.60
CA ASP A 194 -10.21 -0.49 0.49
C ASP A 194 -11.71 -0.21 0.52
N ALA A 195 -12.33 -0.22 1.71
CA ALA A 195 -13.77 -0.06 1.86
C ALA A 195 -14.27 1.33 1.41
N THR A 196 -13.45 2.36 1.57
CA THR A 196 -13.76 3.74 1.16
C THR A 196 -13.00 4.20 -0.09
N GLY A 197 -12.22 3.30 -0.70
CA GLY A 197 -11.30 3.63 -1.79
C GLY A 197 -11.97 4.25 -3.00
N LEU A 198 -13.07 3.70 -3.47
CA LEU A 198 -13.82 4.26 -4.61
C LEU A 198 -14.40 5.64 -4.27
N GLU A 199 -14.96 5.82 -3.07
CA GLU A 199 -15.49 7.11 -2.64
C GLU A 199 -14.38 8.17 -2.53
N ALA A 200 -13.19 7.78 -2.07
CA ALA A 200 -12.03 8.66 -2.09
C ALA A 200 -11.65 9.09 -3.52
N MET A 201 -11.72 8.17 -4.50
CA MET A 201 -11.47 8.51 -5.91
C MET A 201 -12.53 9.46 -6.48
N LYS A 202 -13.80 9.33 -6.08
CA LYS A 202 -14.85 10.29 -6.44
C LYS A 202 -14.59 11.70 -5.90
N LEU A 203 -13.87 11.80 -4.77
CA LEU A 203 -13.44 13.05 -4.15
C LEU A 203 -12.09 13.57 -4.67
N GLY A 204 -11.49 12.91 -5.66
CA GLY A 204 -10.28 13.35 -6.32
C GLY A 204 -9.00 12.63 -5.91
N ALA A 205 -9.07 11.52 -5.18
CA ALA A 205 -7.91 10.66 -4.99
C ALA A 205 -7.50 10.01 -6.33
N GLU A 206 -6.20 9.91 -6.59
CA GLU A 206 -5.66 9.39 -7.84
C GLU A 206 -5.66 7.85 -7.89
N GLY A 207 -6.01 7.17 -6.81
CA GLY A 207 -6.02 5.71 -6.78
C GLY A 207 -6.08 5.13 -5.37
N VAL A 208 -5.85 3.81 -5.29
CA VAL A 208 -5.91 3.05 -4.04
C VAL A 208 -4.67 2.18 -3.88
N ILE A 209 -4.00 2.27 -2.72
CA ILE A 209 -2.99 1.29 -2.30
C ILE A 209 -3.71 0.21 -1.47
N SER A 210 -4.04 -0.89 -2.12
CA SER A 210 -5.05 -1.88 -1.73
C SER A 210 -4.45 -3.15 -1.15
N VAL A 211 -5.14 -3.73 -0.17
CA VAL A 211 -4.93 -5.10 0.32
C VAL A 211 -5.71 -6.10 -0.55
N THR A 212 -6.96 -5.78 -0.89
CA THR A 212 -7.83 -6.61 -1.76
C THR A 212 -7.18 -6.89 -3.11
N ASN A 213 -6.36 -5.99 -3.63
CA ASN A 213 -5.63 -6.15 -4.88
C ASN A 213 -4.73 -7.40 -4.90
N ASN A 214 -4.25 -7.90 -3.76
CA ASN A 214 -3.50 -9.17 -3.69
C ASN A 214 -4.29 -10.39 -4.21
N LEU A 215 -5.62 -10.31 -4.20
CA LEU A 215 -6.53 -11.42 -4.52
C LEU A 215 -7.32 -11.14 -5.80
N ALA A 216 -7.87 -9.93 -5.91
CA ALA A 216 -8.78 -9.50 -6.98
C ALA A 216 -8.11 -8.45 -7.90
N ALA A 217 -6.84 -8.69 -8.30
CA ALA A 217 -6.03 -7.71 -9.00
C ALA A 217 -6.68 -7.17 -10.27
N LYS A 218 -7.28 -8.03 -11.09
CA LYS A 218 -7.95 -7.63 -12.34
C LYS A 218 -9.17 -6.74 -12.09
N ASP A 219 -9.96 -7.06 -11.07
CA ASP A 219 -11.15 -6.27 -10.72
C ASP A 219 -10.76 -4.92 -10.12
N MET A 220 -9.76 -4.89 -9.23
CA MET A 220 -9.24 -3.64 -8.67
C MET A 220 -8.66 -2.73 -9.75
N ALA A 221 -7.89 -3.28 -10.69
CA ALA A 221 -7.37 -2.53 -11.83
C ALA A 221 -8.51 -1.98 -12.73
N ALA A 222 -9.55 -2.77 -12.97
CA ALA A 222 -10.72 -2.33 -13.74
C ALA A 222 -11.50 -1.24 -13.01
N MET A 223 -11.78 -1.42 -11.72
CA MET A 223 -12.48 -0.44 -10.88
C MET A 223 -11.77 0.92 -10.88
N CYS A 224 -10.48 0.94 -10.61
CA CYS A 224 -9.69 2.17 -10.59
C CYS A 224 -9.65 2.84 -11.96
N ARG A 225 -9.50 2.08 -13.05
CA ARG A 225 -9.50 2.59 -14.41
C ARG A 225 -10.84 3.23 -14.80
N TYR A 226 -11.97 2.60 -14.44
CA TYR A 226 -13.29 3.19 -14.65
C TYR A 226 -13.47 4.46 -13.83
N ALA A 227 -13.07 4.46 -12.55
CA ALA A 227 -13.13 5.64 -11.68
C ALA A 227 -12.32 6.81 -12.24
N LEU A 228 -11.07 6.58 -12.69
CA LEU A 228 -10.21 7.61 -13.31
C LEU A 228 -10.78 8.13 -14.63
N ALA A 229 -11.52 7.30 -15.36
CA ALA A 229 -12.23 7.71 -16.57
C ALA A 229 -13.57 8.44 -16.30
N GLY A 230 -14.00 8.56 -15.04
CA GLY A 230 -15.29 9.14 -14.65
C GLY A 230 -16.49 8.20 -14.84
N ASP A 231 -16.28 6.95 -15.21
CA ASP A 231 -17.33 5.93 -15.33
C ASP A 231 -17.59 5.26 -13.95
N PHE A 232 -18.15 6.06 -13.05
CA PHE A 232 -18.40 5.60 -11.68
C PHE A 232 -19.46 4.50 -11.61
N VAL A 233 -20.36 4.40 -12.59
CA VAL A 233 -21.38 3.33 -12.61
C VAL A 233 -20.71 1.95 -12.69
N LYS A 234 -19.79 1.76 -13.65
CA LYS A 234 -19.04 0.50 -13.76
C LYS A 234 -18.08 0.26 -12.59
N ALA A 235 -17.48 1.32 -12.06
CA ALA A 235 -16.63 1.21 -10.89
C ALA A 235 -17.42 0.75 -9.65
N GLU A 236 -18.64 1.27 -9.44
CA GLU A 236 -19.55 0.88 -8.35
C GLU A 236 -20.01 -0.57 -8.44
N GLU A 237 -20.32 -1.07 -9.63
CA GLU A 237 -20.70 -2.48 -9.85
C GLU A 237 -19.58 -3.44 -9.38
N ILE A 238 -18.32 -3.12 -9.72
CA ILE A 238 -17.17 -3.91 -9.27
C ILE A 238 -16.98 -3.76 -7.76
N ASN A 239 -16.98 -2.53 -7.24
CA ASN A 239 -16.77 -2.24 -5.84
C ASN A 239 -17.81 -2.92 -4.94
N ALA A 240 -19.07 -2.89 -5.33
CA ALA A 240 -20.17 -3.55 -4.59
C ALA A 240 -19.92 -5.06 -4.44
N ARG A 241 -19.44 -5.72 -5.48
CA ARG A 241 -19.11 -7.15 -5.46
C ARG A 241 -17.88 -7.43 -4.57
N LEU A 242 -16.91 -6.53 -4.56
CA LEU A 242 -15.69 -6.65 -3.74
C LEU A 242 -15.87 -6.18 -2.29
N MET A 243 -16.95 -5.48 -1.96
CA MET A 243 -17.15 -4.86 -0.63
C MET A 243 -17.04 -5.85 0.54
N PRO A 244 -17.62 -7.07 0.50
CA PRO A 244 -17.40 -8.03 1.58
C PRO A 244 -15.91 -8.37 1.77
N LEU A 245 -15.16 -8.46 0.67
CA LEU A 245 -13.74 -8.74 0.72
C LEU A 245 -12.94 -7.55 1.29
N HIS A 246 -13.30 -6.31 0.90
CA HIS A 246 -12.72 -5.09 1.46
C HIS A 246 -12.86 -5.02 2.99
N GLN A 247 -13.97 -5.51 3.54
CA GLN A 247 -14.24 -5.52 4.97
C GLN A 247 -13.59 -6.73 5.68
N ASP A 248 -13.76 -7.94 5.16
CA ASP A 248 -13.36 -9.16 5.84
C ASP A 248 -11.86 -9.43 5.78
N LEU A 249 -11.11 -8.77 4.89
CA LEU A 249 -9.64 -8.77 4.92
C LEU A 249 -9.05 -7.96 6.10
N PHE A 250 -9.90 -7.30 6.88
CA PHE A 250 -9.53 -6.56 8.08
C PHE A 250 -10.24 -7.08 9.35
N ILE A 251 -10.90 -8.25 9.27
CA ILE A 251 -11.56 -8.89 10.43
C ILE A 251 -10.57 -9.27 11.53
N GLU A 252 -9.33 -9.57 11.17
CA GLU A 252 -8.15 -9.61 12.02
C GLU A 252 -7.08 -8.67 11.44
N SER A 253 -6.00 -8.45 12.18
CA SER A 253 -4.96 -7.52 11.73
C SER A 253 -4.37 -7.92 10.38
N ASN A 254 -4.45 -7.02 9.38
CA ASN A 254 -3.72 -7.19 8.12
C ASN A 254 -2.21 -7.33 8.39
N PRO A 255 -1.50 -8.34 7.84
CA PRO A 255 -1.89 -9.16 6.66
C PRO A 255 -2.44 -10.55 6.99
N ILE A 256 -2.92 -10.83 8.19
CA ILE A 256 -3.38 -12.18 8.58
C ILE A 256 -4.46 -12.70 7.60
N PRO A 257 -5.60 -11.98 7.37
CA PRO A 257 -6.64 -12.52 6.50
C PRO A 257 -6.20 -12.63 5.04
N VAL A 258 -5.48 -11.63 4.50
CA VAL A 258 -5.08 -11.64 3.08
C VAL A 258 -4.07 -12.74 2.77
N LYS A 259 -3.14 -13.05 3.68
CA LYS A 259 -2.21 -14.19 3.46
C LYS A 259 -2.94 -15.53 3.48
N TRP A 260 -3.89 -15.72 4.41
CA TRP A 260 -4.71 -16.92 4.39
C TRP A 260 -5.54 -17.01 3.10
N ALA A 261 -6.16 -15.92 2.67
CA ALA A 261 -6.94 -15.89 1.43
C ALA A 261 -6.08 -16.16 0.17
N ALA A 262 -4.87 -15.58 0.11
CA ALA A 262 -3.93 -15.86 -0.97
C ALA A 262 -3.50 -17.34 -1.02
N TYR A 263 -3.30 -17.97 0.15
CA TYR A 263 -3.07 -19.42 0.25
C TYR A 263 -4.30 -20.21 -0.22
N ARG A 264 -5.50 -19.82 0.22
CA ARG A 264 -6.76 -20.48 -0.16
C ARG A 264 -7.00 -20.43 -1.68
N LEU A 265 -6.55 -19.38 -2.34
CA LEU A 265 -6.61 -19.23 -3.80
C LEU A 265 -5.43 -19.90 -4.53
N GLY A 266 -4.48 -20.49 -3.82
CA GLY A 266 -3.30 -21.11 -4.43
C GLY A 266 -2.27 -20.11 -4.99
N LEU A 267 -2.37 -18.83 -4.63
CA LEU A 267 -1.43 -17.79 -5.03
C LEU A 267 -0.11 -17.88 -4.28
N ILE A 268 -0.14 -18.37 -3.03
CA ILE A 268 1.03 -18.66 -2.20
C ILE A 268 0.98 -20.09 -1.67
N LYS A 269 2.13 -20.66 -1.33
CA LYS A 269 2.24 -22.09 -0.94
C LYS A 269 1.78 -22.36 0.49
N THR A 270 1.80 -21.36 1.37
CA THR A 270 1.50 -21.49 2.80
C THR A 270 0.99 -20.17 3.36
N PRO A 271 0.04 -20.16 4.32
CA PRO A 271 -0.46 -18.96 4.97
C PRO A 271 0.46 -18.47 6.11
N HIS A 272 1.70 -18.96 6.18
CA HIS A 272 2.63 -18.66 7.27
C HIS A 272 2.88 -17.17 7.42
N LEU A 273 2.91 -16.70 8.67
CA LEU A 273 3.33 -15.35 9.07
C LEU A 273 4.41 -15.48 10.14
N ARG A 274 5.29 -14.50 10.22
CA ARG A 274 6.24 -14.42 11.32
C ARG A 274 5.57 -13.91 12.60
N LEU A 275 5.93 -14.48 13.73
CA LEU A 275 5.47 -13.98 15.03
C LEU A 275 5.83 -12.48 15.19
N PRO A 276 4.96 -11.69 15.83
CA PRO A 276 3.81 -12.08 16.66
C PRO A 276 2.51 -12.36 15.89
N LEU A 277 2.51 -12.30 14.56
CA LEU A 277 1.34 -12.62 13.75
C LEU A 277 1.21 -14.15 13.60
N THR A 278 -0.04 -14.61 13.59
CA THR A 278 -0.39 -16.03 13.44
C THR A 278 -1.34 -16.23 12.28
N VAL A 279 -1.54 -17.46 11.84
CA VAL A 279 -2.53 -17.79 10.81
C VAL A 279 -3.92 -17.39 11.27
N LEU A 280 -4.75 -16.96 10.32
CA LEU A 280 -6.15 -16.55 10.51
C LEU A 280 -6.94 -17.58 11.33
N SER A 281 -7.72 -17.13 12.31
CA SER A 281 -8.56 -18.00 13.14
C SER A 281 -9.62 -18.72 12.31
N GLU A 282 -10.00 -19.94 12.72
CA GLU A 282 -10.98 -20.77 12.00
C GLU A 282 -12.32 -20.05 11.81
N SER A 283 -12.77 -19.30 12.80
CA SER A 283 -14.01 -18.53 12.71
C SER A 283 -13.93 -17.40 11.67
N ALA A 284 -12.79 -16.75 11.54
CA ALA A 284 -12.56 -15.70 10.55
C ALA A 284 -12.34 -16.30 9.15
N GLN A 285 -11.74 -17.50 9.03
CA GLN A 285 -11.59 -18.20 7.76
C GLN A 285 -12.94 -18.41 7.06
N VAL A 286 -13.99 -18.78 7.82
CA VAL A 286 -15.34 -18.97 7.28
C VAL A 286 -15.87 -17.69 6.62
N LYS A 287 -15.69 -16.54 7.27
CA LYS A 287 -16.13 -15.24 6.75
C LYS A 287 -15.34 -14.81 5.52
N VAL A 288 -14.03 -14.94 5.57
CA VAL A 288 -13.17 -14.60 4.43
C VAL A 288 -13.46 -15.52 3.24
N GLU A 289 -13.74 -16.83 3.46
CA GLU A 289 -14.14 -17.75 2.40
C GLU A 289 -15.47 -17.33 1.75
N GLU A 290 -16.46 -16.90 2.54
CA GLU A 290 -17.71 -16.39 2.01
C GLU A 290 -17.51 -15.11 1.18
N ALA A 291 -16.67 -14.19 1.67
CA ALA A 291 -16.31 -12.99 0.90
C ALA A 291 -15.61 -13.32 -0.43
N LEU A 292 -14.74 -14.34 -0.46
CA LEU A 292 -14.12 -14.83 -1.71
C LEU A 292 -15.16 -15.36 -2.70
N LYS A 293 -16.19 -16.10 -2.23
CA LYS A 293 -17.31 -16.59 -3.06
C LYS A 293 -18.12 -15.44 -3.63
N ILE A 294 -18.51 -14.48 -2.80
CA ILE A 294 -19.28 -13.30 -3.24
C ILE A 294 -18.49 -12.49 -4.28
N ALA A 295 -17.19 -12.36 -4.08
CA ALA A 295 -16.30 -11.72 -5.05
C ALA A 295 -16.09 -12.51 -6.34
N GLY A 296 -16.52 -13.80 -6.39
CA GLY A 296 -16.38 -14.66 -7.56
C GLY A 296 -14.95 -15.15 -7.79
N LEU A 297 -14.16 -15.27 -6.71
CA LEU A 297 -12.78 -15.74 -6.78
C LEU A 297 -12.65 -17.25 -6.54
N ILE A 298 -13.64 -17.88 -5.96
CA ILE A 298 -13.81 -19.34 -5.79
C ILE A 298 -15.24 -19.77 -6.05
#